data_680f5204f28c5406804d02ae969bc2be
#
_entry.id   680f5204f28c5406804d02ae969bc2be
#
_cell.length_a   1.000
_cell.length_b   1.000
_cell.length_c   1.000
_cell.angle_alpha   90.00
_cell.angle_beta   90.00
_cell.angle_gamma   90.00
#
_symmetry.space_group_name_H-M   'P 1'
#
loop_
_entity.id
_entity.type
_entity.pdbx_description
1 polymer ?
#
loop_
_entity_poly.entity_id
_entity_poly.type
_entity_poly.pdbx_seq_one_letter_code
_entity_poly.pdbx_strand_id
1 'polypeptide(L)'
;DDNRFYVRKMDDGTAKIYASVTTLIKDGYVDDKTALQEWKQEMKMLGRNPEEVAQYEADKGTIMHYLYGLYLTGRDMVLNRSFVVKTVQEGKLKISKKNLDRFFNSIDDLDDMIVRVMKFAKFCSEYKVKPMMIERILSLEDYLVATPIDAMVKMTFKYKEEGYFGAVYQRATGQFKKGDPKK
;
A
#
# COMPACT_ATOMS: atom_id res chain seq x y z
N ASP A 1 2.44 10.76 -20.76
CA ASP A 1 2.29 11.58 -19.53
C ASP A 1 1.53 10.77 -18.49
N ASP A 2 2.24 10.39 -17.41
CA ASP A 2 1.68 9.60 -16.32
C ASP A 2 0.95 10.45 -15.26
N ASN A 3 0.41 11.59 -15.68
CA ASN A 3 -0.33 12.45 -14.77
C ASN A 3 -1.70 11.86 -14.47
N ARG A 4 -1.96 11.58 -13.21
CA ARG A 4 -3.24 11.02 -12.75
C ARG A 4 -4.14 12.13 -12.25
N PHE A 5 -5.37 12.13 -12.75
CA PHE A 5 -6.44 13.01 -12.30
C PHE A 5 -7.64 12.18 -11.83
N TYR A 6 -8.33 12.67 -10.82
CA TYR A 6 -9.57 12.10 -10.34
C TYR A 6 -10.71 13.01 -10.70
N VAL A 7 -11.82 12.44 -11.16
CA VAL A 7 -13.00 13.20 -11.55
C VAL A 7 -14.14 12.82 -10.60
N ARG A 8 -14.69 13.81 -9.92
CA ARG A 8 -15.90 13.66 -9.10
C ARG A 8 -17.08 14.32 -9.80
N LYS A 9 -18.11 13.53 -10.07
CA LYS A 9 -19.40 14.07 -10.53
C LYS A 9 -20.14 14.67 -9.34
N MET A 10 -20.62 15.88 -9.50
CA MET A 10 -21.41 16.62 -8.51
C MET A 10 -22.90 16.38 -8.75
N ASP A 11 -23.73 16.62 -7.74
CA ASP A 11 -25.18 16.40 -7.81
C ASP A 11 -25.87 17.34 -8.80
N ASP A 12 -25.27 18.49 -9.11
CA ASP A 12 -25.75 19.47 -10.12
C ASP A 12 -25.37 19.09 -11.56
N GLY A 13 -24.77 17.91 -11.77
CA GLY A 13 -24.33 17.41 -13.08
C GLY A 13 -22.96 17.95 -13.53
N THR A 14 -22.34 18.85 -12.79
CA THR A 14 -20.98 19.31 -13.07
C THR A 14 -19.94 18.26 -12.66
N ALA A 15 -18.69 18.46 -13.10
CA ALA A 15 -17.57 17.59 -12.70
C ALA A 15 -16.43 18.44 -12.14
N LYS A 16 -15.90 18.04 -10.98
CA LYS A 16 -14.64 18.58 -10.45
C LYS A 16 -13.49 17.65 -10.77
N ILE A 17 -12.37 18.22 -11.16
CA ILE A 17 -11.13 17.52 -11.47
C ILE A 17 -10.12 17.78 -10.35
N TYR A 18 -9.52 16.73 -9.85
CA TYR A 18 -8.52 16.76 -8.77
C TYR A 18 -7.20 16.21 -9.29
N ALA A 19 -6.10 16.92 -9.05
CA ALA A 19 -4.78 16.39 -9.30
C ALA A 19 -4.43 15.28 -8.27
N SER A 20 -3.73 14.25 -8.69
CA SER A 20 -3.22 13.28 -7.73
C SER A 20 -2.02 13.85 -6.96
N VAL A 21 -1.88 13.45 -5.68
CA VAL A 21 -0.70 13.83 -4.87
C VAL A 21 0.60 13.43 -5.57
N THR A 22 0.64 12.27 -6.21
CA THR A 22 1.82 11.82 -6.97
C THR A 22 2.12 12.70 -8.17
N THR A 23 1.11 13.24 -8.84
CA THR A 23 1.29 14.21 -9.93
C THR A 23 1.92 15.50 -9.41
N LEU A 24 1.41 16.06 -8.31
CA LEU A 24 1.96 17.28 -7.69
C LEU A 24 3.39 17.08 -7.20
N ILE A 25 3.72 15.92 -6.64
CA ILE A 25 5.10 15.61 -6.21
C ILE A 25 6.03 15.53 -7.41
N LYS A 26 5.61 14.90 -8.51
CA LYS A 26 6.42 14.85 -9.74
C LYS A 26 6.72 16.24 -10.33
N ASP A 27 5.75 17.12 -10.29
CA ASP A 27 5.88 18.47 -10.85
C ASP A 27 6.72 19.40 -9.96
N GLY A 28 6.75 19.14 -8.64
CA GLY A 28 7.44 19.99 -7.66
C GLY A 28 8.75 19.44 -7.11
N TYR A 29 9.11 18.18 -7.39
CA TYR A 29 10.27 17.51 -6.79
C TYR A 29 11.26 17.04 -7.84
N VAL A 30 12.53 17.45 -7.68
CA VAL A 30 13.63 16.90 -8.49
C VAL A 30 13.99 15.53 -7.93
N ASP A 31 13.53 14.49 -8.62
CA ASP A 31 13.77 13.10 -8.25
C ASP A 31 15.21 12.69 -8.58
N ASP A 32 16.01 12.34 -7.57
CA ASP A 32 17.31 11.72 -7.78
C ASP A 32 17.11 10.25 -8.24
N LYS A 33 17.22 10.06 -9.55
CA LYS A 33 17.02 8.74 -10.18
C LYS A 33 18.26 7.86 -10.16
N THR A 34 19.35 8.27 -9.52
CA THR A 34 20.64 7.57 -9.54
C THR A 34 20.50 6.13 -9.05
N ALA A 35 19.92 5.91 -7.89
CA ALA A 35 19.71 4.58 -7.32
C ALA A 35 18.85 3.66 -8.22
N LEU A 36 17.81 4.22 -8.87
CA LEU A 36 16.98 3.47 -9.82
C LEU A 36 17.76 3.10 -11.08
N GLN A 37 18.63 3.99 -11.57
CA GLN A 37 19.48 3.71 -12.74
C GLN A 37 20.52 2.65 -12.43
N GLU A 38 21.17 2.71 -11.27
CA GLU A 38 22.10 1.70 -10.79
C GLU A 38 21.44 0.32 -10.69
N TRP A 39 20.27 0.25 -10.06
CA TRP A 39 19.47 -0.98 -9.99
C TRP A 39 19.11 -1.53 -11.38
N LYS A 40 18.70 -0.67 -12.33
CA LYS A 40 18.40 -1.09 -13.70
C LYS A 40 19.63 -1.66 -14.42
N GLN A 41 20.79 -1.07 -14.19
CA GLN A 41 22.05 -1.57 -14.75
C GLN A 41 22.41 -2.92 -14.15
N GLU A 42 22.30 -3.08 -12.83
CA GLU A 42 22.52 -4.36 -12.15
C GLU A 42 21.62 -5.47 -12.70
N MET A 43 20.32 -5.20 -12.86
CA MET A 43 19.39 -6.18 -13.45
C MET A 43 19.80 -6.58 -14.86
N LYS A 44 20.25 -5.63 -15.69
CA LYS A 44 20.73 -5.92 -17.07
C LYS A 44 22.01 -6.76 -17.04
N MET A 45 22.95 -6.48 -16.14
CA MET A 45 24.17 -7.29 -15.96
C MET A 45 23.86 -8.73 -15.54
N LEU A 46 22.75 -8.94 -14.80
CA LEU A 46 22.25 -10.26 -14.43
C LEU A 46 21.44 -10.93 -15.57
N GLY A 47 21.40 -10.33 -16.76
CA GLY A 47 20.63 -10.84 -17.91
C GLY A 47 19.11 -10.76 -17.72
N ARG A 48 18.62 -9.91 -16.80
CA ARG A 48 17.20 -9.71 -16.50
C ARG A 48 16.70 -8.42 -17.13
N ASN A 49 15.44 -8.41 -17.55
CA ASN A 49 14.76 -7.20 -18.00
C ASN A 49 14.26 -6.42 -16.77
N PRO A 50 14.78 -5.21 -16.48
CA PRO A 50 14.39 -4.43 -15.29
C PRO A 50 12.90 -4.11 -15.25
N GLU A 51 12.30 -3.81 -16.40
CA GLU A 51 10.87 -3.47 -16.50
C GLU A 51 9.99 -4.67 -16.14
N GLU A 52 10.35 -5.88 -16.63
CA GLU A 52 9.62 -7.11 -16.27
C GLU A 52 9.77 -7.45 -14.78
N VAL A 53 10.95 -7.25 -14.22
CA VAL A 53 11.18 -7.48 -12.78
C VAL A 53 10.36 -6.49 -11.96
N ALA A 54 10.41 -5.20 -12.30
CA ALA A 54 9.64 -4.17 -11.60
C ALA A 54 8.14 -4.43 -11.69
N GLN A 55 7.63 -4.81 -12.87
CA GLN A 55 6.22 -5.11 -13.03
C GLN A 55 5.78 -6.34 -12.22
N TYR A 56 6.62 -7.37 -12.17
CA TYR A 56 6.32 -8.56 -11.37
C TYR A 56 6.26 -8.25 -9.86
N GLU A 57 7.19 -7.44 -9.35
CA GLU A 57 7.16 -7.00 -7.95
C GLU A 57 5.96 -6.09 -7.65
N ALA A 58 5.58 -5.21 -8.57
CA ALA A 58 4.36 -4.40 -8.45
C ALA A 58 3.08 -5.28 -8.42
N ASP A 59 3.03 -6.33 -9.24
CA ASP A 59 1.92 -7.28 -9.26
C ASP A 59 1.83 -8.07 -7.94
N LYS A 60 2.97 -8.49 -7.37
CA LYS A 60 3.01 -9.08 -6.00
C LYS A 60 2.50 -8.09 -4.95
N GLY A 61 2.88 -6.82 -5.06
CA GLY A 61 2.34 -5.76 -4.21
C GLY A 61 0.82 -5.66 -4.30
N THR A 62 0.26 -5.73 -5.52
CA THR A 62 -1.19 -5.72 -5.75
C THR A 62 -1.89 -6.92 -5.08
N ILE A 63 -1.30 -8.11 -5.16
CA ILE A 63 -1.82 -9.30 -4.46
C ILE A 63 -1.79 -9.08 -2.94
N MET A 64 -0.70 -8.56 -2.42
CA MET A 64 -0.54 -8.30 -0.99
C MET A 64 -1.57 -7.30 -0.47
N HIS A 65 -1.78 -6.18 -1.15
CA HIS A 65 -2.80 -5.18 -0.81
C HIS A 65 -4.20 -5.80 -0.80
N TYR A 66 -4.51 -6.62 -1.79
CA TYR A 66 -5.79 -7.33 -1.84
C TYR A 66 -6.00 -8.25 -0.64
N LEU A 67 -5.00 -9.06 -0.28
CA LEU A 67 -5.07 -9.95 0.89
C LEU A 67 -5.18 -9.18 2.21
N TYR A 68 -4.45 -8.06 2.35
CA TYR A 68 -4.58 -7.18 3.51
C TYR A 68 -5.97 -6.55 3.61
N GLY A 69 -6.53 -6.10 2.48
CA GLY A 69 -7.89 -5.58 2.42
C GLY A 69 -8.92 -6.62 2.86
N LEU A 70 -8.80 -7.87 2.40
CA LEU A 70 -9.66 -8.97 2.83
C LEU A 70 -9.55 -9.24 4.34
N TYR A 71 -8.34 -9.22 4.88
CA TYR A 71 -8.14 -9.36 6.32
C TYR A 71 -8.83 -8.24 7.10
N LEU A 72 -8.63 -6.99 6.68
CA LEU A 72 -9.22 -5.82 7.34
C LEU A 72 -10.76 -5.80 7.24
N THR A 73 -11.34 -6.40 6.20
CA THR A 73 -12.82 -6.54 6.09
C THR A 73 -13.38 -7.66 6.96
N GLY A 74 -12.55 -8.36 7.73
CA GLY A 74 -12.97 -9.43 8.64
C GLY A 74 -13.25 -10.76 7.95
N ARG A 75 -12.73 -10.98 6.74
CA ARG A 75 -12.84 -12.29 6.07
C ARG A 75 -11.97 -13.31 6.82
N ASP A 76 -12.57 -14.43 7.19
CA ASP A 76 -11.82 -15.55 7.73
C ASP A 76 -10.82 -16.08 6.70
N MET A 77 -9.55 -16.18 7.12
CA MET A 77 -8.46 -16.55 6.24
C MET A 77 -7.71 -17.76 6.80
N VAL A 78 -7.77 -18.88 6.08
CA VAL A 78 -6.91 -20.04 6.34
C VAL A 78 -5.64 -19.89 5.51
N LEU A 79 -4.60 -19.27 6.08
CA LEU A 79 -3.38 -18.91 5.36
C LEU A 79 -2.55 -20.14 4.99
N ASN A 80 -2.84 -20.69 3.83
CA ASN A 80 -2.04 -21.70 3.14
C ASN A 80 -1.97 -21.39 1.64
N ARG A 81 -1.08 -22.07 0.90
CA ARG A 81 -0.84 -21.82 -0.52
C ARG A 81 -2.12 -21.95 -1.36
N SER A 82 -2.91 -23.01 -1.13
CA SER A 82 -4.16 -23.26 -1.86
C SER A 82 -5.17 -22.14 -1.64
N PHE A 83 -5.28 -21.64 -0.41
CA PHE A 83 -6.15 -20.51 -0.09
C PHE A 83 -5.70 -19.25 -0.82
N VAL A 84 -4.39 -18.93 -0.81
CA VAL A 84 -3.86 -17.74 -1.49
C VAL A 84 -4.14 -17.82 -2.99
N VAL A 85 -3.81 -18.94 -3.64
CA VAL A 85 -4.05 -19.15 -5.07
C VAL A 85 -5.53 -18.96 -5.41
N LYS A 86 -6.42 -19.66 -4.72
CA LYS A 86 -7.88 -19.57 -4.94
C LYS A 86 -8.39 -18.14 -4.75
N THR A 87 -8.00 -17.51 -3.66
CA THR A 87 -8.46 -16.16 -3.32
C THR A 87 -8.01 -15.12 -4.34
N VAL A 88 -6.78 -15.21 -4.82
CA VAL A 88 -6.25 -14.31 -5.87
C VAL A 88 -6.95 -14.55 -7.21
N GLN A 89 -7.24 -15.79 -7.57
CA GLN A 89 -8.01 -16.12 -8.78
C GLN A 89 -9.44 -15.55 -8.73
N GLU A 90 -10.11 -15.68 -7.59
CA GLU A 90 -11.46 -15.14 -7.36
C GLU A 90 -11.49 -13.60 -7.38
N GLY A 91 -10.40 -12.95 -6.95
CA GLY A 91 -10.29 -11.50 -6.83
C GLY A 91 -10.27 -10.74 -8.15
N LYS A 92 -10.09 -11.42 -9.29
CA LYS A 92 -10.03 -10.83 -10.64
C LYS A 92 -9.12 -9.61 -10.71
N LEU A 93 -7.94 -9.71 -10.10
CA LEU A 93 -6.96 -8.61 -10.06
C LEU A 93 -6.47 -8.26 -11.47
N LYS A 94 -6.16 -6.99 -11.68
CA LYS A 94 -5.61 -6.49 -12.96
C LYS A 94 -4.12 -6.83 -13.08
N ILE A 95 -3.82 -8.12 -13.14
CA ILE A 95 -2.46 -8.66 -13.26
C ILE A 95 -2.39 -9.49 -14.54
N SER A 96 -1.26 -9.44 -15.23
CA SER A 96 -1.08 -10.24 -16.43
C SER A 96 -1.12 -11.74 -16.09
N LYS A 97 -1.68 -12.53 -17.00
CA LYS A 97 -1.71 -13.99 -16.85
C LYS A 97 -0.31 -14.56 -16.66
N LYS A 98 0.69 -14.07 -17.42
CA LYS A 98 2.11 -14.47 -17.30
C LYS A 98 2.60 -14.34 -15.86
N ASN A 99 2.32 -13.20 -15.20
CA ASN A 99 2.79 -12.92 -13.83
C ASN A 99 1.99 -13.71 -12.79
N LEU A 100 0.69 -13.91 -12.99
CA LEU A 100 -0.11 -14.78 -12.12
C LEU A 100 0.39 -16.23 -12.18
N ASP A 101 0.60 -16.78 -13.37
CA ASP A 101 1.11 -18.14 -13.53
C ASP A 101 2.50 -18.28 -12.89
N ARG A 102 3.38 -17.29 -13.08
CA ARG A 102 4.69 -17.24 -12.42
C ARG A 102 4.56 -17.25 -10.90
N PHE A 103 3.69 -16.42 -10.33
CA PHE A 103 3.45 -16.32 -8.90
C PHE A 103 2.90 -17.64 -8.33
N PHE A 104 1.91 -18.24 -8.99
CA PHE A 104 1.30 -19.49 -8.50
C PHE A 104 2.24 -20.69 -8.57
N ASN A 105 3.20 -20.68 -9.48
CA ASN A 105 4.21 -21.73 -9.62
C ASN A 105 5.45 -21.50 -8.74
N SER A 106 5.60 -20.32 -8.13
CA SER A 106 6.71 -19.99 -7.23
C SER A 106 6.33 -20.32 -5.79
N ILE A 107 6.91 -21.39 -5.26
CA ILE A 107 6.71 -21.79 -3.85
C ILE A 107 7.22 -20.69 -2.92
N ASP A 108 8.38 -20.11 -3.23
CA ASP A 108 9.01 -19.08 -2.41
C ASP A 108 8.17 -17.79 -2.35
N ASP A 109 7.61 -17.35 -3.49
CA ASP A 109 6.74 -16.17 -3.52
C ASP A 109 5.42 -16.41 -2.74
N LEU A 110 4.84 -17.61 -2.85
CA LEU A 110 3.64 -17.97 -2.10
C LEU A 110 3.91 -18.00 -0.58
N ASP A 111 5.01 -18.59 -0.18
CA ASP A 111 5.38 -18.68 1.25
C ASP A 111 5.75 -17.31 1.82
N ASP A 112 6.50 -16.49 1.09
CA ASP A 112 6.77 -15.10 1.49
C ASP A 112 5.48 -14.30 1.65
N MET A 113 4.53 -14.45 0.71
CA MET A 113 3.22 -13.80 0.79
C MET A 113 2.45 -14.22 2.06
N ILE A 114 2.41 -15.52 2.35
CA ILE A 114 1.76 -16.04 3.56
C ILE A 114 2.40 -15.45 4.82
N VAL A 115 3.73 -15.45 4.89
CA VAL A 115 4.46 -14.90 6.04
C VAL A 115 4.17 -13.40 6.23
N ARG A 116 4.10 -12.62 5.15
CA ARG A 116 3.76 -11.20 5.21
C ARG A 116 2.35 -10.96 5.72
N VAL A 117 1.37 -11.73 5.22
CA VAL A 117 -0.02 -11.62 5.69
C VAL A 117 -0.14 -12.04 7.16
N MET A 118 0.58 -13.08 7.60
CA MET A 118 0.62 -13.48 9.02
C MET A 118 1.22 -12.39 9.91
N LYS A 119 2.32 -11.76 9.48
CA LYS A 119 2.93 -10.64 10.21
C LYS A 119 1.97 -9.45 10.31
N PHE A 120 1.25 -9.14 9.22
CA PHE A 120 0.25 -8.10 9.21
C PHE A 120 -0.93 -8.43 10.16
N ALA A 121 -1.44 -9.68 10.14
CA ALA A 121 -2.48 -10.13 11.04
C ALA A 121 -2.04 -10.03 12.52
N LYS A 122 -0.81 -10.45 12.82
CA LYS A 122 -0.21 -10.28 14.16
C LYS A 122 -0.16 -8.82 14.58
N PHE A 123 0.35 -7.94 13.71
CA PHE A 123 0.37 -6.49 13.95
C PHE A 123 -1.04 -5.96 14.23
N CYS A 124 -2.02 -6.31 13.41
CA CYS A 124 -3.41 -5.86 13.61
C CYS A 124 -3.98 -6.33 14.95
N SER A 125 -3.66 -7.55 15.38
CA SER A 125 -4.09 -8.08 16.68
C SER A 125 -3.41 -7.36 17.85
N GLU A 126 -2.09 -7.18 17.80
CA GLU A 126 -1.31 -6.52 18.84
C GLU A 126 -1.76 -5.08 19.08
N TYR A 127 -1.98 -4.34 17.99
CA TYR A 127 -2.38 -2.93 18.06
C TYR A 127 -3.90 -2.71 18.04
N LYS A 128 -4.68 -3.78 18.10
CA LYS A 128 -6.16 -3.74 18.06
C LYS A 128 -6.67 -2.87 16.92
N VAL A 129 -6.12 -3.12 15.73
CA VAL A 129 -6.44 -2.36 14.52
C VAL A 129 -7.91 -2.53 14.17
N LYS A 130 -8.61 -1.40 14.00
CA LYS A 130 -10.01 -1.36 13.55
C LYS A 130 -10.06 -0.55 12.27
N PRO A 131 -10.47 -1.13 11.14
CA PRO A 131 -10.58 -0.40 9.89
C PRO A 131 -11.71 0.62 9.99
N MET A 132 -11.45 1.84 9.49
CA MET A 132 -12.44 2.91 9.33
C MET A 132 -12.81 3.08 7.86
N MET A 133 -11.82 3.02 6.98
CA MET A 133 -11.99 3.06 5.52
C MET A 133 -10.97 2.12 4.88
N ILE A 134 -11.33 1.48 3.77
CA ILE A 134 -10.44 0.61 2.98
C ILE A 134 -10.63 1.01 1.51
N GLU A 135 -9.50 1.20 0.80
CA GLU A 135 -9.45 1.52 -0.63
C GLU A 135 -10.41 2.67 -1.03
N ARG A 136 -10.21 3.82 -0.41
CA ARG A 136 -10.99 5.02 -0.70
C ARG A 136 -10.14 6.13 -1.28
N ILE A 137 -10.76 6.93 -2.14
CA ILE A 137 -10.17 8.18 -2.60
C ILE A 137 -10.56 9.27 -1.62
N LEU A 138 -9.56 9.93 -1.04
CA LEU A 138 -9.74 11.14 -0.24
C LEU A 138 -9.45 12.36 -1.11
N SER A 139 -10.28 13.40 -0.98
CA SER A 139 -10.09 14.68 -1.67
C SER A 139 -9.99 15.82 -0.67
N LEU A 140 -9.13 16.78 -0.99
CA LEU A 140 -9.02 18.08 -0.34
C LEU A 140 -9.63 19.11 -1.29
N GLU A 141 -10.87 19.50 -1.00
CA GLU A 141 -11.69 20.35 -1.89
C GLU A 141 -11.06 21.71 -2.17
N ASP A 142 -10.47 22.33 -1.14
CA ASP A 142 -9.88 23.69 -1.24
C ASP A 142 -8.63 23.72 -2.15
N TYR A 143 -7.96 22.58 -2.30
CA TYR A 143 -6.72 22.47 -3.09
C TYR A 143 -6.91 21.70 -4.39
N LEU A 144 -8.09 21.17 -4.66
CA LEU A 144 -8.40 20.30 -5.80
C LEU A 144 -7.41 19.12 -5.93
N VAL A 145 -7.06 18.52 -4.79
CA VAL A 145 -6.13 17.39 -4.70
C VAL A 145 -6.86 16.15 -4.21
N ALA A 146 -6.56 15.02 -4.80
CA ALA A 146 -7.08 13.74 -4.34
C ALA A 146 -6.00 12.66 -4.35
N THR A 147 -6.14 11.70 -3.44
CA THR A 147 -5.25 10.53 -3.37
C THR A 147 -6.03 9.29 -2.96
N PRO A 148 -5.73 8.13 -3.55
CA PRO A 148 -6.20 6.87 -3.01
C PRO A 148 -5.47 6.59 -1.70
N ILE A 149 -6.18 6.02 -0.74
CA ILE A 149 -5.62 5.45 0.48
C ILE A 149 -5.96 3.97 0.54
N ASP A 150 -4.99 3.14 0.91
CA ASP A 150 -5.20 1.71 1.05
C ASP A 150 -6.09 1.40 2.26
N ALA A 151 -5.78 2.01 3.41
CA ALA A 151 -6.62 1.91 4.60
C ALA A 151 -6.45 3.11 5.54
N MET A 152 -7.55 3.52 6.16
CA MET A 152 -7.55 4.34 7.38
C MET A 152 -7.99 3.46 8.52
N VAL A 153 -7.20 3.42 9.59
CA VAL A 153 -7.43 2.53 10.73
C VAL A 153 -7.34 3.28 12.05
N LYS A 154 -8.13 2.83 13.03
CA LYS A 154 -7.94 3.19 14.42
C LYS A 154 -7.07 2.13 15.08
N MET A 155 -6.02 2.55 15.81
CA MET A 155 -5.07 1.66 16.46
C MET A 155 -4.93 2.02 17.94
N THR A 156 -4.54 1.04 18.75
CA THR A 156 -4.23 1.24 20.17
C THR A 156 -2.72 1.10 20.38
N PHE A 157 -2.06 2.15 20.83
CA PHE A 157 -0.64 2.14 21.16
C PHE A 157 -0.43 2.10 22.68
N LYS A 158 0.50 1.28 23.11
CA LYS A 158 1.08 1.35 24.45
C LYS A 158 2.26 2.31 24.45
N TYR A 159 1.92 3.54 24.43
CA TYR A 159 2.72 4.71 24.13
C TYR A 159 4.09 4.85 24.82
N LYS A 160 4.26 4.36 26.06
CA LYS A 160 5.53 4.46 26.80
C LYS A 160 6.56 3.41 26.40
N GLU A 161 6.13 2.34 25.77
CA GLU A 161 6.94 1.16 25.48
C GLU A 161 7.27 1.03 23.98
N GLU A 162 6.60 1.78 23.10
CA GLU A 162 6.60 1.56 21.66
C GLU A 162 7.49 2.51 20.85
N GLY A 163 8.39 3.23 21.50
CA GLY A 163 9.47 3.97 20.86
C GLY A 163 9.05 4.92 19.71
N TYR A 164 9.42 4.57 18.52
CA TYR A 164 9.19 5.39 17.33
C TYR A 164 7.71 5.65 17.02
N PHE A 165 6.85 4.63 17.12
CA PHE A 165 5.42 4.78 16.85
C PHE A 165 4.73 5.70 17.84
N GLY A 166 5.09 5.64 19.12
CA GLY A 166 4.58 6.57 20.11
C GLY A 166 4.92 8.02 19.77
N ALA A 167 6.16 8.28 19.33
CA ALA A 167 6.59 9.62 18.94
C ALA A 167 5.87 10.15 17.68
N VAL A 168 5.61 9.28 16.68
CA VAL A 168 4.85 9.64 15.48
C VAL A 168 3.40 9.96 15.84
N TYR A 169 2.76 9.12 16.65
CA TYR A 169 1.39 9.35 17.13
C TYR A 169 1.27 10.69 17.87
N GLN A 170 2.22 10.98 18.77
CA GLN A 170 2.26 12.24 19.51
C GLN A 170 2.34 13.45 18.59
N ARG A 171 3.22 13.40 17.58
CA ARG A 171 3.34 14.49 16.60
C ARG A 171 2.05 14.70 15.82
N ALA A 172 1.44 13.60 15.36
CA ALA A 172 0.20 13.65 14.58
C ALA A 172 -0.99 14.20 15.38
N THR A 173 -1.05 13.94 16.68
CA THR A 173 -2.18 14.35 17.54
C THR A 173 -1.91 15.60 18.35
N GLY A 174 -0.69 16.12 18.35
CA GLY A 174 -0.26 17.24 19.18
C GLY A 174 -0.25 16.95 20.69
N GLN A 175 -0.38 15.70 21.11
CA GLN A 175 -0.49 15.29 22.50
C GLN A 175 0.87 15.11 23.20
N PHE A 176 1.76 16.09 23.05
CA PHE A 176 3.00 16.12 23.83
C PHE A 176 2.76 16.59 25.25
N LYS A 177 3.18 15.80 26.22
CA LYS A 177 3.19 16.23 27.62
C LYS A 177 4.40 17.12 27.89
N LYS A 178 4.21 18.18 28.67
CA LYS A 178 5.30 19.04 29.17
C LYS A 178 6.28 18.16 29.96
N GLY A 179 7.56 18.14 29.57
CA GLY A 179 8.58 17.29 30.21
C GLY A 179 8.90 16.00 29.45
N ASP A 180 8.35 15.77 28.26
CA ASP A 180 8.70 14.65 27.41
C ASP A 180 10.14 14.85 26.86
N PRO A 181 11.08 13.89 27.04
CA PRO A 181 12.48 14.04 26.66
C PRO A 181 12.73 14.14 25.16
N LYS A 182 11.70 14.07 24.36
CA LYS A 182 11.75 14.13 22.88
C LYS A 182 11.17 15.41 22.29
N LYS A 183 11.12 16.46 23.09
CA LYS A 183 10.85 17.80 22.58
C LYS A 183 12.06 18.39 21.91
#